data_7d4d939c6058b5314944e18847676902
#
_entry.id   7d4d939c6058b5314944e18847676902
#
_cell.length_a   1.000
_cell.length_b   1.000
_cell.length_c   1.000
_cell.angle_alpha   90.00
_cell.angle_beta   90.00
_cell.angle_gamma   90.00
#
_symmetry.space_group_name_H-M   'P 1'
#
loop_
_entity.id
_entity.type
_entity.pdbx_description
1 polymer ?
#
loop_
_entity_poly.entity_id
_entity_poly.type
_entity_poly.pdbx_seq_one_letter_code
_entity_poly.pdbx_strand_id
1 'polypeptide(L)'
;MLGSCHRAVARGLCPSYGQQVTTFAPITPPELPRTRAELLERGYQPRSVKTEMQENLLGRLRDGLPTLPGIVGFEDTVGPQVERALLAGHDFVLLGERGQGKTRLIRSLIGLLDEWMPYVEGCEINDEPTAPVCARCRRLAGELGEDLPIAWRHRSERYGEKLATPDTSVGDLVGDIDPVKVAEGRSLGDPETIHFGLVPRTNRGIFAMNELPDLVERIQVALLNVLEERDIQVRGYNLRLPLDMLVVASANPEDYTNRGRIITPLKDRFGAEIRTHYPLDLELEIQLLEQEADIHAVIPRHLLDTVARFARGVRESQAIDQRSGVSARFSIACVEELSGAALRRSAIAGDDEPVARVGDLVDIVPSLRGKVEFDVSEEGYEEDTLVLLARQATADSWRTLLGGQQARPFLTHLVQWFDGGNTLATSDVMSSRAILEAIGPMEGLGAVISAAEQGMAESPGLAAAVVEFAAEGLWLTRRIDKDDDGDTITYTSNVVGDDSSDEDNGVE
;
A
#
# COMPACT_ATOMS: atom_id res chain seq x y z
N MET A 1 -17.70 -19.96 39.63
CA MET A 1 -18.58 -19.31 38.66
C MET A 1 -18.15 -17.88 38.53
N LEU A 2 -17.07 -17.64 37.86
CA LEU A 2 -16.57 -16.30 37.49
C LEU A 2 -15.72 -16.51 36.24
N GLY A 3 -16.27 -16.26 35.09
CA GLY A 3 -15.58 -16.47 33.83
C GLY A 3 -16.54 -16.34 32.66
N SER A 4 -16.93 -15.13 32.29
CA SER A 4 -17.45 -14.80 30.94
C SER A 4 -17.97 -13.36 30.91
N CYS A 5 -17.06 -12.36 30.96
CA CYS A 5 -17.46 -10.97 30.72
C CYS A 5 -16.31 -10.10 30.12
N HIS A 6 -15.34 -10.69 29.44
CA HIS A 6 -14.18 -9.92 28.90
C HIS A 6 -14.02 -10.04 27.38
N ARG A 7 -15.11 -10.19 26.62
CA ARG A 7 -15.07 -10.20 25.14
C ARG A 7 -16.15 -9.36 24.45
N ALA A 8 -16.61 -8.29 25.05
CA ALA A 8 -17.72 -7.51 24.50
C ALA A 8 -17.46 -6.01 24.22
N VAL A 9 -16.25 -5.48 24.46
CA VAL A 9 -15.99 -4.04 24.29
C VAL A 9 -15.19 -3.68 23.03
N ALA A 10 -14.60 -4.65 22.33
CA ALA A 10 -13.81 -4.40 21.14
C ALA A 10 -14.59 -4.52 19.81
N ARG A 11 -15.92 -4.40 19.80
CA ARG A 11 -16.74 -4.55 18.58
C ARG A 11 -17.66 -3.37 18.29
N GLY A 12 -17.20 -2.14 18.47
CA GLY A 12 -18.07 -0.98 18.33
C GLY A 12 -17.50 0.22 17.58
N LEU A 13 -16.32 0.14 16.97
CA LEU A 13 -15.73 1.29 16.30
C LEU A 13 -15.15 0.86 14.93
N CYS A 14 -15.76 1.37 13.90
CA CYS A 14 -15.51 1.25 12.47
C CYS A 14 -16.03 -0.02 11.77
N PRO A 15 -16.78 0.13 10.68
CA PRO A 15 -16.93 -0.95 9.74
C PRO A 15 -15.54 -1.21 9.12
N SER A 16 -14.99 -2.37 9.44
CA SER A 16 -13.68 -2.85 8.99
C SER A 16 -13.60 -2.86 7.46
N TYR A 17 -13.07 -1.81 6.87
CA TYR A 17 -12.52 -1.81 5.51
C TYR A 17 -11.01 -2.17 5.51
N GLY A 18 -10.44 -2.46 6.67
CA GLY A 18 -9.09 -2.98 6.81
C GLY A 18 -9.06 -4.49 6.65
N GLN A 19 -8.14 -4.98 5.85
CA GLN A 19 -7.80 -6.38 5.58
C GLN A 19 -8.72 -7.13 4.62
N GLN A 20 -8.56 -6.88 3.33
CA GLN A 20 -8.59 -7.95 2.35
C GLN A 20 -7.25 -8.05 1.62
N VAL A 21 -6.15 -8.27 2.34
CA VAL A 21 -5.14 -9.18 1.83
C VAL A 21 -5.79 -10.55 1.98
N THR A 22 -6.45 -10.96 0.94
CA THR A 22 -7.16 -12.20 0.85
C THR A 22 -6.18 -13.36 0.99
N THR A 23 -5.95 -13.86 2.21
CA THR A 23 -5.81 -15.29 2.38
C THR A 23 -7.17 -15.85 2.00
N PHE A 24 -7.33 -16.17 0.70
CA PHE A 24 -8.54 -16.83 0.23
C PHE A 24 -8.65 -18.15 0.98
N ALA A 25 -9.61 -18.24 1.89
CA ALA A 25 -10.13 -19.54 2.29
C ALA A 25 -10.44 -20.30 1.00
N PRO A 26 -10.19 -21.61 0.90
CA PRO A 26 -10.51 -22.37 -0.30
C PRO A 26 -11.99 -22.17 -0.60
N ILE A 27 -12.27 -21.33 -1.63
CA ILE A 27 -13.63 -21.08 -2.07
C ILE A 27 -14.06 -22.36 -2.75
N THR A 28 -14.98 -23.09 -2.12
CA THR A 28 -15.54 -24.29 -2.72
C THR A 28 -16.33 -23.85 -3.93
N PRO A 29 -16.01 -24.34 -5.14
CA PRO A 29 -16.78 -23.97 -6.31
C PRO A 29 -18.25 -24.38 -6.10
N PRO A 30 -19.23 -23.55 -6.55
CA PRO A 30 -20.61 -23.96 -6.59
C PRO A 30 -20.75 -25.23 -7.45
N GLU A 31 -21.94 -25.86 -7.48
CA GLU A 31 -22.19 -26.99 -8.38
C GLU A 31 -22.04 -26.56 -9.84
N LEU A 32 -20.85 -26.73 -10.36
CA LEU A 32 -20.44 -26.34 -11.70
C LEU A 32 -20.36 -27.57 -12.63
N PRO A 33 -20.55 -27.39 -13.95
CA PRO A 33 -20.37 -28.44 -14.94
C PRO A 33 -19.04 -29.17 -14.81
N ARG A 34 -19.05 -30.47 -14.99
CA ARG A 34 -17.86 -31.33 -14.92
C ARG A 34 -17.42 -31.87 -16.27
N THR A 35 -18.26 -31.77 -17.27
CA THR A 35 -17.98 -32.20 -18.63
C THR A 35 -18.24 -31.07 -19.63
N ARG A 36 -17.66 -31.21 -20.81
CA ARG A 36 -17.86 -30.27 -21.92
C ARG A 36 -19.34 -30.25 -22.35
N ALA A 37 -20.04 -31.39 -22.35
CA ALA A 37 -21.48 -31.45 -22.65
C ALA A 37 -22.28 -30.58 -21.68
N GLU A 38 -22.14 -30.79 -20.37
CA GLU A 38 -22.83 -30.02 -19.35
C GLU A 38 -22.53 -28.50 -19.43
N LEU A 39 -21.29 -28.15 -19.82
CA LEU A 39 -20.88 -26.77 -20.01
C LEU A 39 -21.64 -26.12 -21.18
N LEU A 40 -21.73 -26.83 -22.31
CA LEU A 40 -22.43 -26.35 -23.50
C LEU A 40 -23.94 -26.30 -23.29
N GLU A 41 -24.53 -27.26 -22.58
CA GLU A 41 -25.96 -27.26 -22.22
C GLU A 41 -26.35 -26.04 -21.38
N ARG A 42 -25.45 -25.52 -20.54
CA ARG A 42 -25.64 -24.26 -19.79
C ARG A 42 -25.43 -23.00 -20.64
N GLY A 43 -25.18 -23.14 -21.93
CA GLY A 43 -25.03 -22.02 -22.87
C GLY A 43 -23.70 -21.27 -22.76
N TYR A 44 -22.65 -21.92 -22.25
CA TYR A 44 -21.33 -21.34 -22.18
C TYR A 44 -20.85 -20.87 -23.56
N GLN A 45 -20.36 -19.63 -23.60
CA GLN A 45 -19.74 -19.04 -24.78
C GLN A 45 -18.28 -18.67 -24.45
N PRO A 46 -17.30 -19.19 -25.21
CA PRO A 46 -15.90 -18.80 -25.00
C PRO A 46 -15.69 -17.34 -25.37
N ARG A 47 -14.96 -16.63 -24.54
CA ARG A 47 -14.54 -15.25 -24.79
C ARG A 47 -13.09 -15.05 -24.35
N SER A 48 -12.41 -14.12 -24.99
CA SER A 48 -11.05 -13.77 -24.62
C SER A 48 -11.01 -13.07 -23.26
N VAL A 49 -9.88 -13.16 -22.56
CA VAL A 49 -9.66 -12.44 -21.29
C VAL A 49 -9.94 -10.95 -21.43
N LYS A 50 -9.49 -10.35 -22.54
CA LYS A 50 -9.71 -8.93 -22.79
C LYS A 50 -11.20 -8.61 -22.98
N THR A 51 -11.94 -9.45 -23.69
CA THR A 51 -13.39 -9.30 -23.85
C THR A 51 -14.13 -9.49 -22.52
N GLU A 52 -13.76 -10.50 -21.73
CA GLU A 52 -14.29 -10.75 -20.39
C GLU A 52 -14.11 -9.52 -19.51
N MET A 53 -12.90 -8.97 -19.42
CA MET A 53 -12.59 -7.78 -18.61
C MET A 53 -13.31 -6.54 -19.12
N GLN A 54 -13.44 -6.34 -20.44
CA GLN A 54 -14.20 -5.23 -21.02
C GLN A 54 -15.68 -5.28 -20.61
N GLU A 55 -16.32 -6.44 -20.73
CA GLU A 55 -17.74 -6.63 -20.38
C GLU A 55 -17.98 -6.39 -18.89
N ASN A 56 -17.11 -6.96 -18.03
CA ASN A 56 -17.19 -6.79 -16.58
C ASN A 56 -16.93 -5.34 -16.16
N LEU A 57 -15.97 -4.66 -16.78
CA LEU A 57 -15.70 -3.24 -16.56
C LEU A 57 -16.90 -2.36 -16.96
N LEU A 58 -17.46 -2.60 -18.15
CA LEU A 58 -18.67 -1.89 -18.62
C LEU A 58 -19.87 -2.11 -17.70
N GLY A 59 -20.03 -3.33 -17.17
CA GLY A 59 -21.04 -3.64 -16.17
C GLY A 59 -20.88 -2.76 -14.93
N ARG A 60 -19.70 -2.75 -14.34
CA ARG A 60 -19.38 -1.93 -13.15
C ARG A 60 -19.62 -0.43 -13.39
N LEU A 61 -19.16 0.09 -14.53
CA LEU A 61 -19.37 1.49 -14.88
C LEU A 61 -20.85 1.86 -15.01
N ARG A 62 -21.68 0.98 -15.59
CA ARG A 62 -23.13 1.22 -15.70
C ARG A 62 -23.83 1.18 -14.34
N ASP A 63 -23.36 0.32 -13.45
CA ASP A 63 -23.92 0.14 -12.11
C ASP A 63 -23.37 1.16 -11.10
N GLY A 64 -22.44 2.04 -11.51
CA GLY A 64 -21.79 3.01 -10.63
C GLY A 64 -20.90 2.38 -9.56
N LEU A 65 -20.41 1.17 -9.80
CA LEU A 65 -19.55 0.45 -8.87
C LEU A 65 -18.07 0.82 -9.10
N PRO A 66 -17.23 0.79 -8.05
CA PRO A 66 -15.80 1.02 -8.19
C PRO A 66 -15.17 0.06 -9.19
N THR A 67 -14.50 0.58 -10.20
CA THR A 67 -13.85 -0.23 -11.25
C THR A 67 -12.55 -0.88 -10.77
N LEU A 68 -11.83 -0.18 -9.89
CA LEU A 68 -10.57 -0.62 -9.27
C LEU A 68 -10.72 -0.60 -7.74
N PRO A 69 -11.41 -1.60 -7.16
CA PRO A 69 -11.70 -1.61 -5.73
C PRO A 69 -10.43 -1.66 -4.89
N GLY A 70 -10.38 -0.86 -3.82
CA GLY A 70 -9.25 -0.78 -2.89
C GLY A 70 -8.07 0.06 -3.40
N ILE A 71 -8.25 0.81 -4.47
CA ILE A 71 -7.29 1.81 -4.95
C ILE A 71 -7.81 3.18 -4.52
N VAL A 72 -6.96 3.97 -3.87
CA VAL A 72 -7.24 5.33 -3.38
C VAL A 72 -6.34 6.32 -4.10
N GLY A 73 -6.90 7.48 -4.49
CA GLY A 73 -6.17 8.61 -5.05
C GLY A 73 -5.91 8.53 -6.55
N PHE A 74 -6.49 7.53 -7.25
CA PHE A 74 -6.36 7.36 -8.69
C PHE A 74 -7.70 7.50 -9.43
N GLU A 75 -8.78 7.75 -8.72
CA GLU A 75 -10.15 7.71 -9.23
C GLU A 75 -10.35 8.65 -10.43
N ASP A 76 -9.82 9.86 -10.35
CA ASP A 76 -9.98 10.90 -11.37
C ASP A 76 -8.80 11.02 -12.34
N THR A 77 -7.73 10.28 -12.13
CA THR A 77 -6.46 10.46 -12.86
C THR A 77 -6.01 9.19 -13.58
N VAL A 78 -5.44 8.24 -12.85
CA VAL A 78 -4.88 6.98 -13.36
C VAL A 78 -5.99 6.00 -13.71
N GLY A 79 -7.04 5.90 -12.87
CA GLY A 79 -8.18 5.01 -13.04
C GLY A 79 -8.81 5.13 -14.43
N PRO A 80 -9.26 6.31 -14.86
CA PRO A 80 -9.84 6.51 -16.19
C PRO A 80 -8.90 6.18 -17.35
N GLN A 81 -7.57 6.27 -17.15
CA GLN A 81 -6.59 5.87 -18.17
C GLN A 81 -6.50 4.34 -18.27
N VAL A 82 -6.48 3.64 -17.12
CA VAL A 82 -6.51 2.17 -17.06
C VAL A 82 -7.81 1.64 -17.67
N GLU A 83 -8.95 2.22 -17.34
CA GLU A 83 -10.25 1.86 -17.90
C GLU A 83 -10.25 1.97 -19.43
N ARG A 84 -9.77 3.09 -19.96
CA ARG A 84 -9.68 3.28 -21.44
C ARG A 84 -8.73 2.26 -22.09
N ALA A 85 -7.59 1.96 -21.46
CA ALA A 85 -6.67 0.96 -21.98
C ALA A 85 -7.31 -0.44 -22.02
N LEU A 86 -8.01 -0.83 -20.95
CA LEU A 86 -8.74 -2.09 -20.88
C LEU A 86 -9.89 -2.16 -21.91
N LEU A 87 -10.70 -1.09 -22.04
CA LEU A 87 -11.78 -1.02 -23.02
C LEU A 87 -11.27 -1.04 -24.46
N ALA A 88 -10.06 -0.54 -24.71
CA ALA A 88 -9.40 -0.64 -26.00
C ALA A 88 -8.74 -2.02 -26.23
N GLY A 89 -8.76 -2.92 -25.25
CA GLY A 89 -8.12 -4.23 -25.32
C GLY A 89 -6.58 -4.18 -25.36
N HIS A 90 -6.00 -3.11 -24.81
CA HIS A 90 -4.55 -2.88 -24.81
C HIS A 90 -3.87 -3.62 -23.68
N ASP A 91 -2.68 -4.14 -23.94
CA ASP A 91 -1.66 -4.37 -22.94
C ASP A 91 -1.03 -3.02 -22.58
N PHE A 92 -0.61 -2.80 -21.32
CA PHE A 92 -0.13 -1.48 -20.91
C PHE A 92 1.01 -1.55 -19.90
N VAL A 93 1.75 -0.45 -19.78
CA VAL A 93 2.81 -0.28 -18.81
C VAL A 93 2.47 0.86 -17.85
N LEU A 94 2.64 0.61 -16.53
CA LEU A 94 2.55 1.61 -15.49
C LEU A 94 3.93 2.19 -15.23
N LEU A 95 4.06 3.51 -15.40
CA LEU A 95 5.26 4.26 -15.08
C LEU A 95 5.05 5.09 -13.83
N GLY A 96 5.99 5.02 -12.90
CA GLY A 96 5.95 5.85 -11.72
C GLY A 96 7.02 5.46 -10.72
N GLU A 97 7.26 6.31 -9.77
CA GLU A 97 8.26 6.11 -8.73
C GLU A 97 7.93 4.93 -7.81
N ARG A 98 8.90 4.54 -6.99
CA ARG A 98 8.72 3.48 -6.00
C ARG A 98 7.61 3.86 -5.00
N GLY A 99 6.78 2.89 -4.64
CA GLY A 99 5.72 3.08 -3.65
C GLY A 99 4.48 3.84 -4.11
N GLN A 100 4.32 4.13 -5.40
CA GLN A 100 3.09 4.74 -5.96
C GLN A 100 1.97 3.72 -6.23
N GLY A 101 1.95 2.57 -5.56
CA GLY A 101 0.84 1.63 -5.64
C GLY A 101 0.71 0.83 -6.95
N LYS A 102 1.70 0.88 -7.88
CA LYS A 102 1.64 0.20 -9.19
C LYS A 102 1.25 -1.29 -9.08
N THR A 103 1.95 -2.05 -8.26
CA THR A 103 1.69 -3.48 -8.06
C THR A 103 0.30 -3.73 -7.47
N ARG A 104 -0.17 -2.88 -6.55
CA ARG A 104 -1.51 -2.96 -5.99
C ARG A 104 -2.58 -2.71 -7.06
N LEU A 105 -2.36 -1.68 -7.88
CA LEU A 105 -3.24 -1.38 -9.02
C LEU A 105 -3.32 -2.57 -9.98
N ILE A 106 -2.18 -3.19 -10.33
CA ILE A 106 -2.17 -4.37 -11.21
C ILE A 106 -2.96 -5.52 -10.58
N ARG A 107 -2.78 -5.79 -9.29
CA ARG A 107 -3.51 -6.84 -8.58
C ARG A 107 -5.01 -6.57 -8.47
N SER A 108 -5.43 -5.32 -8.39
CA SER A 108 -6.87 -4.98 -8.35
C SER A 108 -7.61 -5.38 -9.62
N LEU A 109 -6.91 -5.51 -10.77
CA LEU A 109 -7.47 -5.95 -12.04
C LEU A 109 -8.06 -7.37 -11.99
N ILE A 110 -7.59 -8.21 -11.05
CA ILE A 110 -8.15 -9.56 -10.82
C ILE A 110 -9.66 -9.47 -10.55
N GLY A 111 -10.12 -8.38 -9.93
CA GLY A 111 -11.54 -8.13 -9.68
C GLY A 111 -12.40 -7.94 -10.93
N LEU A 112 -11.77 -7.73 -12.10
CA LEU A 112 -12.46 -7.62 -13.39
C LEU A 112 -12.55 -8.97 -14.14
N LEU A 113 -11.95 -10.05 -13.62
CA LEU A 113 -12.14 -11.40 -14.14
C LEU A 113 -13.42 -12.02 -13.55
N ASP A 114 -14.02 -12.95 -14.28
CA ASP A 114 -15.10 -13.79 -13.76
C ASP A 114 -14.61 -14.59 -12.55
N GLU A 115 -15.46 -14.79 -11.59
CA GLU A 115 -15.10 -15.50 -10.35
C GLU A 115 -14.58 -16.91 -10.63
N TRP A 116 -15.19 -17.61 -11.58
CA TRP A 116 -14.83 -18.96 -11.98
C TRP A 116 -14.67 -19.10 -13.48
N MET A 117 -13.61 -19.78 -13.92
CA MET A 117 -13.31 -20.04 -15.32
C MET A 117 -13.18 -21.54 -15.56
N PRO A 118 -13.88 -22.12 -16.56
CA PRO A 118 -13.72 -23.52 -16.92
C PRO A 118 -12.43 -23.74 -17.70
N TYR A 119 -11.75 -24.86 -17.45
CA TYR A 119 -10.58 -25.30 -18.21
C TYR A 119 -10.55 -26.82 -18.32
N VAL A 120 -9.79 -27.35 -19.30
CA VAL A 120 -9.62 -28.82 -19.45
C VAL A 120 -8.89 -29.36 -18.22
N GLU A 121 -9.47 -30.34 -17.56
CA GLU A 121 -8.92 -30.90 -16.32
C GLU A 121 -7.48 -31.39 -16.48
N GLY A 122 -6.61 -30.98 -15.53
CA GLY A 122 -5.18 -31.31 -15.54
C GLY A 122 -4.36 -30.63 -16.64
N CYS A 123 -4.88 -29.59 -17.29
CA CYS A 123 -4.13 -28.80 -18.26
C CYS A 123 -3.23 -27.78 -17.56
N GLU A 124 -1.92 -27.79 -17.87
CA GLU A 124 -0.94 -26.86 -17.26
C GLU A 124 -1.12 -25.42 -17.76
N ILE A 125 -1.70 -25.22 -18.96
CA ILE A 125 -1.89 -23.90 -19.56
C ILE A 125 -3.36 -23.45 -19.60
N ASN A 126 -4.21 -24.01 -18.76
CA ASN A 126 -5.61 -23.62 -18.61
C ASN A 126 -6.41 -23.62 -19.92
N ASP A 127 -6.22 -24.63 -20.75
CA ASP A 127 -6.86 -24.70 -22.07
C ASP A 127 -8.38 -24.56 -22.02
N GLU A 128 -8.92 -23.87 -23.01
CA GLU A 128 -10.34 -23.67 -23.22
C GLU A 128 -10.99 -25.00 -23.65
N PRO A 129 -12.06 -25.48 -22.93
CA PRO A 129 -12.64 -26.80 -23.19
C PRO A 129 -13.24 -26.97 -24.58
N THR A 130 -13.73 -25.90 -25.22
CA THR A 130 -14.38 -25.97 -26.53
C THR A 130 -13.38 -25.82 -27.69
N ALA A 131 -12.24 -25.18 -27.48
CA ALA A 131 -11.21 -24.90 -28.46
C ALA A 131 -9.78 -25.05 -27.87
N PRO A 132 -9.38 -26.25 -27.42
CA PRO A 132 -8.07 -26.45 -26.80
C PRO A 132 -6.92 -26.19 -27.77
N VAL A 133 -5.83 -25.56 -27.25
CA VAL A 133 -4.65 -25.18 -28.06
C VAL A 133 -3.44 -26.05 -27.81
N CYS A 134 -3.29 -26.70 -26.65
CA CYS A 134 -2.15 -27.59 -26.41
C CYS A 134 -2.35 -29.00 -27.04
N ALA A 135 -1.26 -29.68 -27.36
CA ALA A 135 -1.28 -30.99 -28.00
C ALA A 135 -2.04 -32.03 -27.15
N ARG A 136 -1.80 -32.08 -25.84
CA ARG A 136 -2.48 -32.98 -24.91
C ARG A 136 -4.01 -32.78 -24.92
N CYS A 137 -4.47 -31.54 -24.76
CA CYS A 137 -5.90 -31.25 -24.68
C CYS A 137 -6.61 -31.45 -26.02
N ARG A 138 -5.96 -31.14 -27.15
CA ARG A 138 -6.50 -31.47 -28.50
C ARG A 138 -6.69 -32.97 -28.69
N ARG A 139 -5.74 -33.77 -28.26
CA ARG A 139 -5.84 -35.25 -28.31
C ARG A 139 -7.00 -35.71 -27.44
N LEU A 140 -7.07 -35.29 -26.15
CA LEU A 140 -8.15 -35.65 -25.24
C LEU A 140 -9.54 -35.22 -25.74
N ALA A 141 -9.64 -34.03 -26.32
CA ALA A 141 -10.89 -33.55 -26.90
C ALA A 141 -11.33 -34.36 -28.11
N GLY A 142 -10.36 -34.88 -28.92
CA GLY A 142 -10.65 -35.78 -30.01
C GLY A 142 -11.06 -37.19 -29.57
N GLU A 143 -10.50 -37.70 -28.49
CA GLU A 143 -10.81 -39.01 -27.92
C GLU A 143 -12.13 -39.04 -27.15
N LEU A 144 -12.39 -38.03 -26.30
CA LEU A 144 -13.52 -37.99 -25.35
C LEU A 144 -14.72 -37.19 -25.86
N GLY A 145 -14.54 -36.33 -26.85
CA GLY A 145 -15.63 -35.52 -27.38
C GLY A 145 -16.33 -34.68 -26.32
N GLU A 146 -17.63 -34.91 -26.15
CA GLU A 146 -18.46 -34.18 -25.17
C GLU A 146 -18.20 -34.61 -23.73
N ASP A 147 -17.67 -35.78 -23.50
CA ASP A 147 -17.31 -36.31 -22.18
C ASP A 147 -15.96 -35.76 -21.68
N LEU A 148 -15.33 -34.81 -22.41
CA LEU A 148 -14.10 -34.16 -21.98
C LEU A 148 -14.23 -33.59 -20.57
N PRO A 149 -13.42 -34.04 -19.59
CA PRO A 149 -13.53 -33.56 -18.21
C PRO A 149 -13.02 -32.11 -18.11
N ILE A 150 -13.77 -31.31 -17.39
CA ILE A 150 -13.44 -29.91 -17.10
C ILE A 150 -13.30 -29.68 -15.59
N ALA A 151 -12.40 -28.79 -15.26
CA ALA A 151 -12.23 -28.25 -13.93
C ALA A 151 -12.44 -26.74 -13.96
N TRP A 152 -12.52 -26.14 -12.78
CA TRP A 152 -12.78 -24.71 -12.62
C TRP A 152 -11.67 -24.06 -11.85
N ARG A 153 -11.25 -22.90 -12.32
CA ARG A 153 -10.21 -22.07 -11.71
C ARG A 153 -10.81 -20.76 -11.21
N HIS A 154 -10.56 -20.46 -9.94
CA HIS A 154 -10.94 -19.18 -9.36
C HIS A 154 -10.09 -18.05 -9.92
N ARG A 155 -10.66 -16.82 -10.06
CA ARG A 155 -9.96 -15.66 -10.63
C ARG A 155 -8.64 -15.31 -9.93
N SER A 156 -8.48 -15.57 -8.63
CA SER A 156 -7.23 -15.36 -7.91
C SER A 156 -6.07 -16.21 -8.43
N GLU A 157 -6.36 -17.35 -9.03
CA GLU A 157 -5.35 -18.26 -9.62
C GLU A 157 -5.06 -17.95 -11.10
N ARG A 158 -5.80 -16.99 -11.68
CA ARG A 158 -5.65 -16.53 -13.07
C ARG A 158 -4.69 -15.34 -13.19
N TYR A 159 -3.89 -15.10 -12.16
CA TYR A 159 -2.92 -14.03 -12.07
C TYR A 159 -1.52 -14.60 -11.92
N GLY A 160 -0.62 -14.27 -12.84
CA GLY A 160 0.80 -14.59 -12.78
C GLY A 160 1.64 -13.33 -12.64
N GLU A 161 2.49 -13.27 -11.63
CA GLU A 161 3.34 -12.12 -11.37
C GLU A 161 4.81 -12.53 -11.30
N LYS A 162 5.67 -11.79 -11.99
CA LYS A 162 7.13 -11.95 -11.92
C LYS A 162 7.78 -10.59 -11.67
N LEU A 163 8.63 -10.54 -10.67
CA LEU A 163 9.58 -9.44 -10.52
C LEU A 163 10.73 -9.66 -11.51
N ALA A 164 10.99 -8.70 -12.36
CA ALA A 164 12.13 -8.72 -13.27
C ALA A 164 13.43 -8.62 -12.46
N THR A 165 14.36 -9.49 -12.75
CA THR A 165 15.70 -9.51 -12.18
C THR A 165 16.71 -9.85 -13.27
N PRO A 166 17.98 -9.42 -13.15
CA PRO A 166 19.01 -9.71 -14.19
C PRO A 166 19.25 -11.20 -14.41
N ASP A 167 18.96 -12.05 -13.44
CA ASP A 167 19.09 -13.51 -13.50
C ASP A 167 17.83 -14.22 -14.00
N THR A 168 16.73 -13.50 -14.26
CA THR A 168 15.52 -14.06 -14.85
C THR A 168 15.88 -14.76 -16.18
N SER A 169 15.43 -16.00 -16.35
CA SER A 169 15.71 -16.79 -17.55
C SER A 169 14.50 -16.86 -18.50
N VAL A 170 14.75 -17.16 -19.78
CA VAL A 170 13.67 -17.46 -20.74
C VAL A 170 12.89 -18.69 -20.30
N GLY A 171 13.58 -19.70 -19.72
CA GLY A 171 12.95 -20.91 -19.20
C GLY A 171 11.91 -20.62 -18.12
N ASP A 172 12.19 -19.67 -17.18
CA ASP A 172 11.25 -19.29 -16.14
C ASP A 172 9.97 -18.67 -16.71
N LEU A 173 10.12 -17.85 -17.77
CA LEU A 173 9.00 -17.13 -18.36
C LEU A 173 8.23 -17.96 -19.37
N VAL A 174 8.93 -18.57 -20.32
CA VAL A 174 8.30 -19.24 -21.45
C VAL A 174 8.25 -20.75 -21.23
N GLY A 175 9.33 -21.32 -20.69
CA GLY A 175 9.47 -22.73 -20.43
C GLY A 175 10.73 -23.31 -21.03
N ASP A 176 11.01 -24.56 -20.71
CA ASP A 176 12.16 -25.32 -21.19
C ASP A 176 11.78 -26.79 -21.42
N ILE A 177 12.68 -27.53 -22.05
CA ILE A 177 12.53 -28.99 -22.26
C ILE A 177 12.69 -29.66 -20.90
N ASP A 178 11.74 -30.51 -20.52
CA ASP A 178 11.79 -31.31 -19.31
C ASP A 178 12.80 -32.44 -19.45
N PRO A 179 13.93 -32.41 -18.73
CA PRO A 179 14.97 -33.44 -18.84
C PRO A 179 14.50 -34.81 -18.37
N VAL A 180 13.51 -34.89 -17.47
CA VAL A 180 12.96 -36.14 -16.96
C VAL A 180 12.18 -36.85 -18.05
N LYS A 181 11.32 -36.13 -18.79
CA LYS A 181 10.55 -36.70 -19.91
C LYS A 181 11.44 -37.17 -21.06
N VAL A 182 12.56 -36.45 -21.28
CA VAL A 182 13.58 -36.87 -22.24
C VAL A 182 14.29 -38.16 -21.81
N ALA A 183 14.62 -38.26 -20.52
CA ALA A 183 15.24 -39.46 -19.94
C ALA A 183 14.28 -40.67 -19.97
N GLU A 184 12.99 -40.47 -19.98
CA GLU A 184 11.95 -41.49 -20.19
C GLU A 184 11.81 -41.92 -21.62
N GLY A 185 12.63 -41.40 -22.55
CA GLY A 185 12.68 -41.80 -23.95
C GLY A 185 11.75 -41.02 -24.88
N ARG A 186 11.16 -39.89 -24.45
CA ARG A 186 10.40 -39.02 -25.33
C ARG A 186 11.31 -38.24 -26.26
N SER A 187 10.83 -37.96 -27.47
CA SER A 187 11.56 -37.16 -28.44
C SER A 187 11.64 -35.69 -27.97
N LEU A 188 12.80 -35.06 -28.20
CA LEU A 188 12.98 -33.62 -27.93
C LEU A 188 11.99 -32.73 -28.72
N GLY A 189 11.46 -33.22 -29.85
CA GLY A 189 10.46 -32.51 -30.66
C GLY A 189 9.01 -32.77 -30.25
N ASP A 190 8.77 -33.59 -29.23
CA ASP A 190 7.42 -33.83 -28.71
C ASP A 190 6.93 -32.62 -27.88
N PRO A 191 5.84 -31.95 -28.30
CA PRO A 191 5.28 -30.83 -27.51
C PRO A 191 4.96 -31.18 -26.05
N GLU A 192 4.72 -32.45 -25.75
CA GLU A 192 4.45 -32.89 -24.37
C GLU A 192 5.72 -32.98 -23.50
N THR A 193 6.92 -32.81 -24.10
CA THR A 193 8.21 -32.78 -23.37
C THR A 193 8.51 -31.42 -22.75
N ILE A 194 7.73 -30.40 -23.07
CA ILE A 194 7.94 -29.05 -22.60
C ILE A 194 7.40 -28.93 -21.17
N HIS A 195 8.21 -28.32 -20.32
CA HIS A 195 7.80 -27.74 -19.03
C HIS A 195 7.48 -26.27 -19.25
N PHE A 196 6.22 -25.90 -19.08
CA PHE A 196 5.76 -24.54 -19.33
C PHE A 196 6.23 -23.58 -18.24
N GLY A 197 6.72 -22.41 -18.65
CA GLY A 197 7.04 -21.30 -17.76
C GLY A 197 5.79 -20.53 -17.28
N LEU A 198 6.04 -19.41 -16.60
CA LEU A 198 4.96 -18.63 -15.97
C LEU A 198 3.99 -18.05 -17.01
N VAL A 199 4.48 -17.56 -18.15
CA VAL A 199 3.65 -16.93 -19.19
C VAL A 199 2.58 -17.90 -19.74
N PRO A 200 2.94 -19.10 -20.26
CA PRO A 200 1.94 -20.06 -20.71
C PRO A 200 0.98 -20.52 -19.60
N ARG A 201 1.47 -20.67 -18.37
CA ARG A 201 0.63 -21.04 -17.22
C ARG A 201 -0.37 -19.97 -16.83
N THR A 202 -0.12 -18.71 -17.23
CA THR A 202 -1.05 -17.58 -17.01
C THR A 202 -2.05 -17.41 -18.16
N ASN A 203 -2.04 -18.33 -19.15
CA ASN A 203 -3.02 -18.31 -20.24
C ASN A 203 -4.45 -18.20 -19.69
N ARG A 204 -5.27 -17.39 -20.35
CA ARG A 204 -6.62 -17.01 -19.93
C ARG A 204 -6.65 -16.26 -18.59
N GLY A 205 -5.63 -15.43 -18.34
CA GLY A 205 -5.46 -14.64 -17.13
C GLY A 205 -4.69 -13.34 -17.38
N ILE A 206 -4.19 -12.77 -16.29
CA ILE A 206 -3.40 -11.54 -16.29
C ILE A 206 -1.95 -11.88 -15.97
N PHE A 207 -1.04 -11.57 -16.88
CA PHE A 207 0.40 -11.67 -16.65
C PHE A 207 0.99 -10.32 -16.30
N ALA A 208 1.57 -10.22 -15.10
CA ALA A 208 2.18 -9.01 -14.57
C ALA A 208 3.71 -9.13 -14.54
N MET A 209 4.42 -8.17 -15.14
CA MET A 209 5.86 -8.04 -15.07
C MET A 209 6.23 -6.77 -14.31
N ASN A 210 6.72 -6.93 -13.08
CA ASN A 210 7.18 -5.81 -12.28
C ASN A 210 8.64 -5.50 -12.58
N GLU A 211 9.00 -4.20 -12.57
CA GLU A 211 10.35 -3.69 -12.79
C GLU A 211 10.92 -4.14 -14.16
N LEU A 212 10.10 -4.04 -15.20
CA LEU A 212 10.44 -4.51 -16.56
C LEU A 212 11.83 -4.08 -17.07
N PRO A 213 12.35 -2.86 -16.81
CA PRO A 213 13.68 -2.43 -17.21
C PRO A 213 14.84 -3.29 -16.67
N ASP A 214 14.65 -4.00 -15.55
CA ASP A 214 15.67 -4.86 -14.96
C ASP A 214 15.89 -6.16 -15.73
N LEU A 215 15.00 -6.49 -16.68
CA LEU A 215 15.23 -7.63 -17.58
C LEU A 215 16.35 -7.34 -18.59
N VAL A 216 17.25 -8.29 -18.73
CA VAL A 216 18.24 -8.23 -19.81
C VAL A 216 17.57 -8.24 -21.17
N GLU A 217 18.15 -7.54 -22.15
CA GLU A 217 17.57 -7.30 -23.49
C GLU A 217 17.06 -8.57 -24.19
N ARG A 218 17.82 -9.67 -24.11
CA ARG A 218 17.43 -10.95 -24.73
C ARG A 218 16.10 -11.51 -24.19
N ILE A 219 15.77 -11.23 -22.90
CA ILE A 219 14.52 -11.68 -22.30
C ILE A 219 13.38 -10.78 -22.74
N GLN A 220 13.64 -9.46 -22.83
CA GLN A 220 12.67 -8.52 -23.39
C GLN A 220 12.29 -8.89 -24.85
N VAL A 221 13.23 -9.37 -25.66
CA VAL A 221 12.95 -9.88 -27.02
C VAL A 221 12.05 -11.12 -26.97
N ALA A 222 12.25 -12.02 -26.00
CA ALA A 222 11.37 -13.18 -25.85
C ALA A 222 9.93 -12.75 -25.48
N LEU A 223 9.78 -11.76 -24.60
CA LEU A 223 8.47 -11.18 -24.29
C LEU A 223 7.84 -10.46 -25.47
N LEU A 224 8.63 -9.81 -26.32
CA LEU A 224 8.14 -9.18 -27.54
C LEU A 224 7.38 -10.20 -28.41
N ASN A 225 7.94 -11.41 -28.63
CA ASN A 225 7.27 -12.45 -29.36
C ASN A 225 5.93 -12.87 -28.74
N VAL A 226 5.88 -12.94 -27.40
CA VAL A 226 4.63 -13.22 -26.67
C VAL A 226 3.58 -12.13 -26.90
N LEU A 227 3.99 -10.85 -26.88
CA LEU A 227 3.07 -9.72 -27.06
C LEU A 227 2.59 -9.59 -28.51
N GLU A 228 3.48 -9.80 -29.48
CA GLU A 228 3.20 -9.59 -30.90
C GLU A 228 2.48 -10.78 -31.52
N GLU A 229 3.11 -11.95 -31.45
CA GLU A 229 2.65 -13.15 -32.13
C GLU A 229 1.66 -13.97 -31.28
N ARG A 230 1.53 -13.64 -30.01
CA ARG A 230 0.80 -14.46 -29.01
C ARG A 230 1.25 -15.92 -29.04
N ASP A 231 2.52 -16.13 -29.32
CA ASP A 231 3.15 -17.42 -29.58
C ASP A 231 4.43 -17.57 -28.75
N ILE A 232 4.84 -18.77 -28.48
CA ILE A 232 6.04 -19.06 -27.73
C ILE A 232 7.02 -19.94 -28.51
N GLN A 233 8.32 -19.62 -28.40
CA GLN A 233 9.40 -20.43 -28.95
C GLN A 233 10.26 -20.98 -27.82
N VAL A 234 10.33 -22.31 -27.72
CA VAL A 234 11.15 -23.00 -26.72
C VAL A 234 12.33 -23.63 -27.41
N ARG A 235 13.56 -23.14 -27.13
CA ARG A 235 14.84 -23.69 -27.69
C ARG A 235 14.85 -23.96 -29.19
N GLY A 236 14.25 -23.10 -30.00
CA GLY A 236 14.21 -23.24 -31.45
C GLY A 236 13.12 -24.19 -31.98
N TYR A 237 12.31 -24.76 -31.10
CA TYR A 237 11.07 -25.42 -31.49
C TYR A 237 9.96 -24.39 -31.57
N ASN A 238 9.36 -24.21 -32.74
CA ASN A 238 8.18 -23.38 -32.95
C ASN A 238 6.96 -24.11 -32.38
N LEU A 239 6.72 -23.93 -31.09
CA LEU A 239 5.47 -24.34 -30.45
C LEU A 239 4.49 -23.20 -30.57
N ARG A 240 3.61 -23.24 -31.55
CA ARG A 240 2.55 -22.24 -31.68
C ARG A 240 1.45 -22.51 -30.67
N LEU A 241 1.48 -21.75 -29.61
CA LEU A 241 0.43 -21.70 -28.60
C LEU A 241 -0.18 -20.29 -28.62
N PRO A 242 -1.34 -20.11 -29.26
CA PRO A 242 -2.03 -18.82 -29.23
C PRO A 242 -2.50 -18.55 -27.83
N LEU A 243 -1.72 -17.77 -27.07
CA LEU A 243 -2.01 -17.43 -25.70
C LEU A 243 -3.00 -16.26 -25.64
N ASP A 244 -4.02 -16.42 -24.82
CA ASP A 244 -5.01 -15.39 -24.50
C ASP A 244 -4.73 -14.82 -23.11
N MET A 245 -4.20 -13.60 -23.02
CA MET A 245 -3.89 -12.96 -21.75
C MET A 245 -3.86 -11.44 -21.87
N LEU A 246 -4.09 -10.77 -20.74
CA LEU A 246 -3.72 -9.36 -20.55
C LEU A 246 -2.30 -9.31 -20.01
N VAL A 247 -1.43 -8.54 -20.65
CA VAL A 247 -0.06 -8.30 -20.18
C VAL A 247 0.03 -6.88 -19.60
N VAL A 248 0.46 -6.78 -18.35
CA VAL A 248 0.68 -5.51 -17.68
C VAL A 248 2.10 -5.48 -17.15
N ALA A 249 2.81 -4.38 -17.39
CA ALA A 249 4.15 -4.20 -16.85
C ALA A 249 4.19 -2.98 -15.93
N SER A 250 5.17 -2.96 -15.01
CA SER A 250 5.53 -1.76 -14.28
C SER A 250 6.99 -1.40 -14.50
N ALA A 251 7.28 -0.11 -14.43
CA ALA A 251 8.63 0.44 -14.52
C ALA A 251 8.75 1.72 -13.69
N ASN A 252 9.96 1.98 -13.21
CA ASN A 252 10.30 3.25 -12.60
C ASN A 252 10.98 4.15 -13.64
N PRO A 253 10.66 5.46 -13.71
CA PRO A 253 11.27 6.37 -14.67
C PRO A 253 12.80 6.43 -14.59
N GLU A 254 13.35 6.25 -13.40
CA GLU A 254 14.78 6.30 -13.12
C GLU A 254 15.55 5.08 -13.61
N ASP A 255 14.92 3.92 -13.63
CA ASP A 255 15.53 2.70 -14.14
C ASP A 255 15.85 2.81 -15.64
N TYR A 256 15.22 3.76 -16.36
CA TYR A 256 15.55 4.05 -17.76
C TYR A 256 16.95 4.67 -17.96
N THR A 257 17.55 5.20 -16.91
CA THR A 257 18.84 5.89 -16.99
C THR A 257 20.00 5.08 -16.42
N ASN A 258 19.79 4.24 -15.42
CA ASN A 258 20.85 3.65 -14.61
C ASN A 258 20.95 2.12 -14.65
N ARG A 259 19.86 1.36 -14.81
CA ARG A 259 19.87 -0.11 -14.68
C ARG A 259 19.48 -0.87 -15.94
N GLY A 260 18.77 -0.24 -16.85
CA GLY A 260 18.31 -0.87 -18.07
C GLY A 260 17.28 -0.01 -18.78
N ARG A 261 16.98 -0.37 -20.01
CA ARG A 261 15.92 0.26 -20.81
C ARG A 261 14.93 -0.77 -21.24
N ILE A 262 13.66 -0.40 -21.33
CA ILE A 262 12.73 -1.16 -22.16
C ILE A 262 13.17 -0.94 -23.63
N ILE A 263 13.43 -2.01 -24.36
CA ILE A 263 13.78 -1.91 -25.78
C ILE A 263 12.63 -1.26 -26.55
N THR A 264 12.96 -0.38 -27.48
CA THR A 264 11.97 0.37 -28.26
C THR A 264 10.88 -0.51 -28.88
N PRO A 265 11.19 -1.66 -29.50
CA PRO A 265 10.17 -2.55 -30.05
C PRO A 265 9.17 -3.06 -29.01
N LEU A 266 9.65 -3.39 -27.79
CA LEU A 266 8.78 -3.85 -26.72
C LEU A 266 7.89 -2.71 -26.18
N LYS A 267 8.47 -1.52 -26.04
CA LYS A 267 7.71 -0.34 -25.61
C LYS A 267 6.59 0.01 -26.62
N ASP A 268 6.86 -0.10 -27.90
CA ASP A 268 5.91 0.19 -28.99
C ASP A 268 4.74 -0.83 -29.03
N ARG A 269 4.91 -2.02 -28.44
CA ARG A 269 3.87 -3.06 -28.40
C ARG A 269 2.89 -2.88 -27.24
N PHE A 270 3.25 -2.16 -26.20
CA PHE A 270 2.27 -1.76 -25.22
C PHE A 270 1.35 -0.68 -25.80
N GLY A 271 0.05 -0.95 -25.81
CA GLY A 271 -0.94 -0.03 -26.38
C GLY A 271 -1.14 1.24 -25.57
N ALA A 272 -0.72 1.23 -24.29
CA ALA A 272 -0.79 2.42 -23.41
C ALA A 272 0.38 2.46 -22.43
N GLU A 273 0.86 3.69 -22.18
CA GLU A 273 1.77 4.04 -21.10
C GLU A 273 1.00 4.93 -20.12
N ILE A 274 0.89 4.52 -18.87
CA ILE A 274 0.08 5.20 -17.85
C ILE A 274 0.99 5.61 -16.71
N ARG A 275 1.01 6.89 -16.38
CA ARG A 275 1.84 7.43 -15.31
C ARG A 275 1.08 7.48 -14.01
N THR A 276 1.64 6.83 -12.97
CA THR A 276 1.16 6.92 -11.59
C THR A 276 1.77 8.12 -10.88
N HIS A 277 1.23 8.49 -9.74
CA HIS A 277 1.68 9.58 -8.89
C HIS A 277 1.42 9.24 -7.42
N TYR A 278 1.99 10.00 -6.49
CA TYR A 278 1.62 9.96 -5.08
C TYR A 278 0.25 10.63 -4.87
N PRO A 279 -0.43 10.41 -3.72
CA PRO A 279 -1.67 11.11 -3.40
C PRO A 279 -1.54 12.62 -3.59
N LEU A 280 -2.51 13.23 -4.30
CA LEU A 280 -2.43 14.63 -4.72
C LEU A 280 -2.71 15.60 -3.57
N ASP A 281 -3.52 15.19 -2.59
CA ASP A 281 -3.85 15.98 -1.42
C ASP A 281 -3.64 15.20 -0.12
N LEU A 282 -3.73 15.92 1.03
CA LEU A 282 -3.50 15.32 2.34
C LEU A 282 -4.59 14.34 2.73
N GLU A 283 -5.83 14.58 2.32
CA GLU A 283 -6.96 13.71 2.65
C GLU A 283 -6.79 12.33 2.01
N LEU A 284 -6.37 12.29 0.74
CA LEU A 284 -6.07 11.04 0.03
C LEU A 284 -4.85 10.31 0.65
N GLU A 285 -3.84 11.05 1.13
CA GLU A 285 -2.72 10.44 1.86
C GLU A 285 -3.21 9.79 3.16
N ILE A 286 -4.07 10.48 3.91
CA ILE A 286 -4.63 9.96 5.17
C ILE A 286 -5.51 8.73 4.91
N GLN A 287 -6.38 8.77 3.90
CA GLN A 287 -7.20 7.62 3.51
C GLN A 287 -6.33 6.41 3.11
N LEU A 288 -5.21 6.66 2.44
CA LEU A 288 -4.24 5.61 2.12
C LEU A 288 -3.65 5.01 3.40
N LEU A 289 -3.28 5.84 4.38
CA LEU A 289 -2.72 5.37 5.66
C LEU A 289 -3.73 4.54 6.44
N GLU A 290 -4.97 5.00 6.55
CA GLU A 290 -6.06 4.29 7.23
C GLU A 290 -6.38 2.93 6.55
N GLN A 291 -6.21 2.85 5.23
CA GLN A 291 -6.49 1.63 4.47
C GLN A 291 -5.33 0.63 4.53
N GLU A 292 -4.08 1.08 4.52
CA GLU A 292 -2.92 0.22 4.28
C GLU A 292 -2.13 -0.14 5.54
N ALA A 293 -2.15 0.73 6.58
CA ALA A 293 -1.38 0.49 7.79
C ALA A 293 -2.06 -0.56 8.70
N ASP A 294 -1.27 -1.45 9.28
CA ASP A 294 -1.73 -2.44 10.27
C ASP A 294 -1.76 -1.80 11.67
N ILE A 295 -2.91 -1.21 12.02
CA ILE A 295 -3.08 -0.37 13.20
C ILE A 295 -3.73 -1.17 14.33
N HIS A 296 -3.07 -1.22 15.49
CA HIS A 296 -3.54 -1.90 16.70
C HIS A 296 -3.79 -0.96 17.89
N ALA A 297 -3.59 0.34 17.69
CA ALA A 297 -3.84 1.40 18.64
C ALA A 297 -4.73 2.49 18.01
N VAL A 298 -5.25 3.40 18.81
CA VAL A 298 -5.93 4.58 18.30
C VAL A 298 -4.89 5.58 17.81
N ILE A 299 -4.93 5.92 16.53
CA ILE A 299 -4.12 6.99 15.95
C ILE A 299 -5.01 8.22 15.77
N PRO A 300 -4.82 9.27 16.57
CA PRO A 300 -5.60 10.49 16.45
C PRO A 300 -5.49 11.13 15.06
N ARG A 301 -6.57 11.80 14.62
CA ARG A 301 -6.61 12.46 13.31
C ARG A 301 -5.50 13.50 13.14
N HIS A 302 -5.16 14.25 14.21
CA HIS A 302 -4.06 15.21 14.16
C HIS A 302 -2.69 14.54 13.90
N LEU A 303 -2.48 13.31 14.34
CA LEU A 303 -1.26 12.56 14.03
C LEU A 303 -1.27 12.01 12.60
N LEU A 304 -2.40 11.53 12.09
CA LEU A 304 -2.51 11.14 10.68
C LEU A 304 -2.24 12.32 9.74
N ASP A 305 -2.80 13.51 10.05
CA ASP A 305 -2.50 14.76 9.32
C ASP A 305 -1.01 15.11 9.42
N THR A 306 -0.41 14.97 10.61
CA THR A 306 1.03 15.22 10.82
C THR A 306 1.89 14.25 10.01
N VAL A 307 1.60 12.95 10.04
CA VAL A 307 2.34 11.94 9.26
C VAL A 307 2.20 12.18 7.76
N ALA A 308 1.00 12.54 7.29
CA ALA A 308 0.79 12.86 5.88
C ALA A 308 1.62 14.07 5.43
N ARG A 309 1.68 15.14 6.25
CA ARG A 309 2.54 16.32 6.01
C ARG A 309 4.02 15.96 6.10
N PHE A 310 4.41 15.14 7.06
CA PHE A 310 5.78 14.67 7.22
C PHE A 310 6.24 13.91 5.98
N ALA A 311 5.46 12.96 5.50
CA ALA A 311 5.77 12.21 4.28
C ALA A 311 5.90 13.12 3.04
N ARG A 312 5.04 14.14 2.92
CA ARG A 312 5.15 15.14 1.85
C ARG A 312 6.40 16.00 2.00
N GLY A 313 6.67 16.49 3.21
CA GLY A 313 7.88 17.25 3.51
C GLY A 313 9.15 16.49 3.19
N VAL A 314 9.20 15.18 3.51
CA VAL A 314 10.33 14.31 3.17
C VAL A 314 10.46 14.16 1.64
N ARG A 315 9.34 13.97 0.90
CA ARG A 315 9.37 13.89 -0.59
C ARG A 315 9.84 15.18 -1.25
N GLU A 316 9.55 16.33 -0.67
CA GLU A 316 9.86 17.66 -1.22
C GLU A 316 11.24 18.19 -0.75
N SER A 317 11.84 17.55 0.25
CA SER A 317 13.12 17.99 0.83
C SER A 317 14.28 17.77 -0.13
N GLN A 318 15.16 18.77 -0.24
CA GLN A 318 16.42 18.65 -0.99
C GLN A 318 17.48 17.79 -0.29
N ALA A 319 17.29 17.52 1.00
CA ALA A 319 18.14 16.62 1.78
C ALA A 319 17.95 15.15 1.40
N ILE A 320 16.87 14.84 0.66
CA ILE A 320 16.53 13.48 0.22
C ILE A 320 16.91 13.30 -1.24
N ASP A 321 17.50 12.16 -1.57
CA ASP A 321 17.80 11.83 -2.97
C ASP A 321 16.50 11.69 -3.76
N GLN A 322 16.19 12.73 -4.55
CA GLN A 322 14.99 12.81 -5.36
C GLN A 322 14.88 11.71 -6.41
N ARG A 323 16.02 11.06 -6.77
CA ARG A 323 16.04 9.93 -7.71
C ARG A 323 15.46 8.67 -7.12
N SER A 324 15.61 8.50 -5.81
CA SER A 324 15.11 7.30 -5.12
C SER A 324 13.62 7.36 -4.83
N GLY A 325 13.07 8.56 -4.72
CA GLY A 325 11.69 8.82 -4.31
C GLY A 325 11.40 8.34 -2.88
N VAL A 326 10.36 8.86 -2.25
CA VAL A 326 9.94 8.42 -0.91
C VAL A 326 8.64 7.64 -1.02
N SER A 327 8.77 6.33 -0.89
CA SER A 327 7.65 5.40 -1.01
C SER A 327 6.56 5.67 0.02
N ALA A 328 5.28 5.44 -0.34
CA ALA A 328 4.19 5.39 0.64
C ALA A 328 4.43 4.38 1.78
N ARG A 329 5.35 3.42 1.62
CA ARG A 329 5.79 2.54 2.71
C ARG A 329 6.45 3.30 3.87
N PHE A 330 6.99 4.50 3.61
CA PHE A 330 7.52 5.36 4.66
C PHE A 330 6.39 5.85 5.57
N SER A 331 5.36 6.47 5.01
CA SER A 331 4.23 6.99 5.80
C SER A 331 3.41 5.86 6.45
N ILE A 332 3.24 4.73 5.79
CA ILE A 332 2.61 3.54 6.37
C ILE A 332 3.41 3.05 7.60
N ALA A 333 4.73 2.91 7.46
CA ALA A 333 5.58 2.49 8.57
C ALA A 333 5.56 3.49 9.73
N CYS A 334 5.47 4.82 9.46
CA CYS A 334 5.27 5.81 10.52
C CYS A 334 4.03 5.50 11.37
N VAL A 335 2.90 5.22 10.73
CA VAL A 335 1.64 4.95 11.45
C VAL A 335 1.71 3.61 12.21
N GLU A 336 2.31 2.58 11.63
CA GLU A 336 2.50 1.28 12.27
C GLU A 336 3.42 1.39 13.51
N GLU A 337 4.53 2.13 13.40
CA GLU A 337 5.45 2.39 14.53
C GLU A 337 4.78 3.24 15.62
N LEU A 338 4.00 4.28 15.25
CA LEU A 338 3.19 5.04 16.21
C LEU A 338 2.18 4.14 16.94
N SER A 339 1.55 3.21 16.23
CA SER A 339 0.67 2.21 16.84
C SER A 339 1.44 1.34 17.84
N GLY A 340 2.65 0.89 17.47
CA GLY A 340 3.54 0.12 18.34
C GLY A 340 3.97 0.90 19.59
N ALA A 341 4.36 2.17 19.44
CA ALA A 341 4.75 3.04 20.54
C ALA A 341 3.59 3.26 21.54
N ALA A 342 2.39 3.53 21.03
CA ALA A 342 1.19 3.68 21.85
C ALA A 342 0.85 2.40 22.64
N LEU A 343 0.96 1.22 22.00
CA LEU A 343 0.75 -0.08 22.64
C LEU A 343 1.78 -0.30 23.77
N ARG A 344 3.06 -0.04 23.48
CA ARG A 344 4.14 -0.19 24.47
C ARG A 344 3.87 0.71 25.69
N ARG A 345 3.58 1.99 25.47
CA ARG A 345 3.28 2.94 26.55
C ARG A 345 2.06 2.51 27.36
N SER A 346 0.95 2.15 26.71
CA SER A 346 -0.26 1.69 27.38
C SER A 346 0.01 0.46 28.28
N ALA A 347 0.80 -0.50 27.78
CA ALA A 347 1.18 -1.68 28.56
C ALA A 347 2.03 -1.36 29.80
N ILE A 348 2.94 -0.39 29.71
CA ILE A 348 3.81 0.04 30.81
C ILE A 348 3.04 0.91 31.81
N ALA A 349 2.30 1.89 31.30
CA ALA A 349 1.58 2.88 32.10
C ALA A 349 0.26 2.36 32.68
N GLY A 350 -0.28 1.25 32.16
CA GLY A 350 -1.55 0.67 32.56
C GLY A 350 -2.77 1.43 32.05
N ASP A 351 -2.64 2.12 30.90
CA ASP A 351 -3.78 2.76 30.23
C ASP A 351 -4.71 1.68 29.65
N ASP A 352 -6.03 1.89 29.76
CA ASP A 352 -7.04 0.95 29.24
C ASP A 352 -7.12 0.97 27.70
N GLU A 353 -6.76 2.11 27.10
CA GLU A 353 -6.80 2.34 25.65
C GLU A 353 -5.46 2.86 25.14
N PRO A 354 -4.80 2.16 24.22
CA PRO A 354 -3.58 2.64 23.60
C PRO A 354 -3.90 3.75 22.58
N VAL A 355 -3.50 4.98 22.87
CA VAL A 355 -3.67 6.14 21.97
C VAL A 355 -2.30 6.74 21.68
N ALA A 356 -1.97 6.92 20.39
CA ALA A 356 -0.72 7.54 19.99
C ALA A 356 -0.66 9.03 20.36
N ARG A 357 0.53 9.53 20.65
CA ARG A 357 0.81 10.92 21.06
C ARG A 357 1.88 11.55 20.16
N VAL A 358 1.97 12.86 20.20
CA VAL A 358 2.95 13.58 19.36
C VAL A 358 4.41 13.28 19.77
N GLY A 359 4.67 12.99 21.05
CA GLY A 359 5.99 12.55 21.52
C GLY A 359 6.44 11.25 20.85
N ASP A 360 5.52 10.30 20.64
CA ASP A 360 5.83 9.04 19.97
C ASP A 360 6.41 9.24 18.54
N LEU A 361 6.07 10.37 17.87
CA LEU A 361 6.53 10.63 16.50
C LEU A 361 8.04 10.89 16.44
N VAL A 362 8.63 11.51 17.45
CA VAL A 362 10.08 11.75 17.50
C VAL A 362 10.80 10.45 17.84
N ASP A 363 10.23 9.65 18.73
CA ASP A 363 10.82 8.38 19.20
C ASP A 363 10.96 7.34 18.08
N ILE A 364 10.07 7.36 17.08
CA ILE A 364 10.11 6.41 15.95
C ILE A 364 11.07 6.83 14.81
N VAL A 365 11.57 8.07 14.79
CA VAL A 365 12.43 8.58 13.71
C VAL A 365 13.65 7.67 13.44
N PRO A 366 14.37 7.15 14.45
CA PRO A 366 15.52 6.28 14.21
C PRO A 366 15.18 5.02 13.39
N SER A 367 13.99 4.44 13.60
CA SER A 367 13.54 3.25 12.85
C SER A 367 13.15 3.55 11.41
N LEU A 368 12.80 4.81 11.11
CA LEU A 368 12.38 5.25 9.78
C LEU A 368 13.54 5.62 8.85
N ARG A 369 14.73 5.91 9.40
CA ARG A 369 15.93 6.31 8.65
C ARG A 369 16.22 5.37 7.47
N GLY A 370 16.13 4.06 7.67
CA GLY A 370 16.36 3.06 6.62
C GLY A 370 15.31 2.98 5.51
N LYS A 371 14.26 3.79 5.57
CA LYS A 371 13.20 3.86 4.56
C LYS A 371 13.40 4.98 3.54
N VAL A 372 14.41 5.82 3.75
CA VAL A 372 14.70 7.02 2.95
C VAL A 372 16.16 6.98 2.52
N GLU A 373 16.43 7.34 1.28
CA GLU A 373 17.78 7.55 0.77
C GLU A 373 18.08 9.07 0.82
N PHE A 374 19.14 9.43 1.55
CA PHE A 374 19.54 10.83 1.74
C PHE A 374 20.56 11.27 0.69
N ASP A 375 20.62 12.57 0.42
CA ASP A 375 21.70 13.13 -0.36
C ASP A 375 23.03 12.94 0.39
N VAL A 376 24.13 12.79 -0.34
CA VAL A 376 25.47 12.57 0.23
C VAL A 376 25.89 13.71 1.16
N SER A 377 25.37 14.92 0.97
CA SER A 377 25.61 16.06 1.85
C SER A 377 25.06 15.91 3.28
N GLU A 378 24.10 15.01 3.47
CA GLU A 378 23.41 14.77 4.75
C GLU A 378 24.03 13.64 5.56
N GLU A 379 25.14 13.06 5.12
CA GLU A 379 25.79 11.94 5.82
C GLU A 379 26.16 12.32 7.27
N GLY A 380 25.55 11.61 8.22
CA GLY A 380 25.69 11.84 9.67
C GLY A 380 24.65 12.79 10.28
N TYR A 381 23.75 13.39 9.49
CA TYR A 381 22.68 14.29 9.93
C TYR A 381 21.28 13.77 9.59
N GLU A 382 21.18 12.52 9.16
CA GLU A 382 19.94 11.95 8.62
C GLU A 382 18.78 11.97 9.63
N GLU A 383 19.08 11.64 10.90
CA GLU A 383 18.07 11.65 11.97
C GLU A 383 17.64 13.07 12.32
N ASP A 384 18.61 14.00 12.45
CA ASP A 384 18.33 15.41 12.73
C ASP A 384 17.43 16.02 11.64
N THR A 385 17.70 15.69 10.38
CA THR A 385 16.90 16.11 9.23
C THR A 385 15.48 15.57 9.31
N LEU A 386 15.28 14.28 9.62
CA LEU A 386 13.95 13.72 9.79
C LEU A 386 13.21 14.34 10.99
N VAL A 387 13.87 14.54 12.13
CA VAL A 387 13.30 15.22 13.30
C VAL A 387 12.87 16.64 12.95
N LEU A 388 13.70 17.38 12.21
CA LEU A 388 13.34 18.72 11.76
C LEU A 388 12.09 18.72 10.88
N LEU A 389 12.02 17.81 9.91
CA LEU A 389 10.87 17.68 9.01
C LEU A 389 9.60 17.23 9.77
N ALA A 390 9.72 16.33 10.76
CA ALA A 390 8.62 15.92 11.62
C ALA A 390 8.10 17.10 12.45
N ARG A 391 9.00 17.90 13.04
CA ARG A 391 8.62 19.13 13.79
C ARG A 391 7.94 20.18 12.90
N GLN A 392 8.41 20.36 11.67
CA GLN A 392 7.76 21.25 10.69
C GLN A 392 6.35 20.76 10.37
N ALA A 393 6.19 19.47 10.09
CA ALA A 393 4.90 18.86 9.83
C ALA A 393 3.93 19.01 11.02
N THR A 394 4.44 18.80 12.25
CA THR A 394 3.68 18.99 13.48
C THR A 394 3.22 20.43 13.63
N ALA A 395 4.09 21.41 13.38
CA ALA A 395 3.74 22.83 13.44
C ALA A 395 2.67 23.21 12.41
N ASP A 396 2.75 22.68 11.19
CA ASP A 396 1.78 22.96 10.13
C ASP A 396 0.41 22.29 10.40
N SER A 397 0.42 21.05 10.90
CA SER A 397 -0.78 20.36 11.36
C SER A 397 -1.45 21.13 12.50
N TRP A 398 -0.66 21.53 13.50
CA TRP A 398 -1.15 22.34 14.63
C TRP A 398 -1.78 23.66 14.19
N ARG A 399 -1.12 24.42 13.30
CA ARG A 399 -1.67 25.68 12.76
C ARG A 399 -3.00 25.46 12.05
N THR A 400 -3.10 24.36 11.29
CA THR A 400 -4.31 24.03 10.53
C THR A 400 -5.46 23.62 11.44
N LEU A 401 -5.20 22.76 12.41
CA LEU A 401 -6.23 22.16 13.26
C LEU A 401 -6.57 23.03 14.48
N LEU A 402 -5.57 23.61 15.12
CA LEU A 402 -5.73 24.38 16.37
C LEU A 402 -5.54 25.91 16.21
N GLY A 403 -5.15 26.39 15.04
CA GLY A 403 -4.99 27.84 14.79
C GLY A 403 -6.30 28.59 14.65
N GLY A 404 -7.46 27.91 14.60
CA GLY A 404 -8.78 28.49 14.42
C GLY A 404 -9.37 29.12 15.69
N GLN A 405 -10.51 29.83 15.54
CA GLN A 405 -11.20 30.50 16.66
C GLN A 405 -11.75 29.53 17.71
N GLN A 406 -12.07 28.29 17.31
CA GLN A 406 -12.64 27.28 18.20
C GLN A 406 -11.64 26.82 19.28
N ALA A 407 -10.35 26.72 18.92
CA ALA A 407 -9.31 26.31 19.86
C ALA A 407 -8.77 27.44 20.75
N ARG A 408 -9.06 28.70 20.41
CA ARG A 408 -8.55 29.87 21.16
C ARG A 408 -8.81 29.86 22.67
N PRO A 409 -10.04 29.56 23.17
CA PRO A 409 -10.28 29.55 24.60
C PRO A 409 -9.38 28.55 25.32
N PHE A 410 -9.27 27.33 24.81
CA PHE A 410 -8.42 26.29 25.35
C PHE A 410 -6.94 26.69 25.33
N LEU A 411 -6.41 27.13 24.16
CA LEU A 411 -5.01 27.53 24.03
C LEU A 411 -4.66 28.71 24.94
N THR A 412 -5.58 29.68 25.09
CA THR A 412 -5.38 30.81 26.02
C THR A 412 -5.32 30.33 27.47
N HIS A 413 -6.22 29.44 27.87
CA HIS A 413 -6.23 28.86 29.20
C HIS A 413 -4.97 28.02 29.45
N LEU A 414 -4.52 27.23 28.49
CA LEU A 414 -3.29 26.43 28.61
C LEU A 414 -2.05 27.32 28.79
N VAL A 415 -1.91 28.41 28.00
CA VAL A 415 -0.82 29.39 28.17
C VAL A 415 -0.87 30.03 29.55
N GLN A 416 -2.06 30.52 30.02
CA GLN A 416 -2.21 31.08 31.33
C GLN A 416 -1.88 30.09 32.46
N TRP A 417 -2.16 28.80 32.24
CA TRP A 417 -1.80 27.75 33.17
C TRP A 417 -0.27 27.60 33.30
N PHE A 418 0.47 27.64 32.19
CA PHE A 418 1.93 27.69 32.23
C PHE A 418 2.47 28.96 32.85
N ASP A 419 1.91 30.13 32.52
CA ASP A 419 2.31 31.44 33.11
C ASP A 419 2.07 31.50 34.61
N GLY A 420 1.18 30.66 35.13
CA GLY A 420 0.97 30.45 36.56
C GLY A 420 2.07 29.67 37.28
N GLY A 421 3.16 29.30 36.55
CA GLY A 421 4.29 28.55 37.09
C GLY A 421 4.11 27.02 37.08
N ASN A 422 3.09 26.54 36.39
CA ASN A 422 2.86 25.11 36.26
C ASN A 422 3.73 24.53 35.13
N THR A 423 4.02 23.22 35.21
CA THR A 423 4.79 22.46 34.22
C THR A 423 4.02 21.24 33.78
N LEU A 424 4.14 20.87 32.51
CA LEU A 424 3.61 19.63 31.96
C LEU A 424 4.77 18.71 31.57
N ALA A 425 4.88 17.61 32.29
CA ALA A 425 5.82 16.54 31.92
C ALA A 425 5.11 15.49 31.09
N THR A 426 5.80 14.95 30.07
CA THR A 426 5.36 13.81 29.26
C THR A 426 6.52 12.86 29.00
N SER A 427 6.23 11.57 28.80
CA SER A 427 7.25 10.56 28.46
C SER A 427 6.60 9.36 27.78
N ASP A 428 7.46 8.49 27.24
CA ASP A 428 7.11 7.22 26.61
C ASP A 428 6.60 6.13 27.60
N VAL A 429 6.58 6.43 28.90
CA VAL A 429 6.08 5.56 29.98
C VAL A 429 4.96 6.20 30.81
N MET A 430 4.59 7.47 30.54
CA MET A 430 3.59 8.19 31.31
C MET A 430 2.17 7.87 30.86
N SER A 431 1.24 7.60 31.82
CA SER A 431 -0.15 7.34 31.52
C SER A 431 -0.90 8.58 31.03
N SER A 432 -1.94 8.37 30.23
CA SER A 432 -2.87 9.42 29.79
C SER A 432 -3.54 10.10 31.00
N ARG A 433 -3.84 9.32 32.02
CA ARG A 433 -4.44 9.80 33.26
C ARG A 433 -3.52 10.75 34.01
N ALA A 434 -2.23 10.45 34.09
CA ALA A 434 -1.25 11.33 34.76
C ALA A 434 -1.16 12.71 34.10
N ILE A 435 -1.18 12.76 32.75
CA ILE A 435 -1.22 14.02 32.00
C ILE A 435 -2.47 14.83 32.33
N LEU A 436 -3.65 14.18 32.31
CA LEU A 436 -4.91 14.88 32.60
C LEU A 436 -5.03 15.32 34.06
N GLU A 437 -4.51 14.54 35.01
CA GLU A 437 -4.47 14.93 36.45
C GLU A 437 -3.53 16.13 36.68
N ALA A 438 -2.41 16.20 35.93
CA ALA A 438 -1.48 17.33 36.06
C ALA A 438 -2.08 18.66 35.59
N ILE A 439 -2.80 18.67 34.48
CA ILE A 439 -3.39 19.89 33.93
C ILE A 439 -4.73 20.27 34.61
N GLY A 440 -5.44 19.28 35.18
CA GLY A 440 -6.77 19.47 35.71
C GLY A 440 -7.84 19.84 34.68
N PRO A 441 -9.01 20.31 35.11
CA PRO A 441 -10.07 20.69 34.18
C PRO A 441 -9.68 21.92 33.35
N MET A 442 -9.66 21.75 32.02
CA MET A 442 -9.35 22.82 31.06
C MET A 442 -10.59 23.25 30.29
N GLU A 443 -10.90 24.56 30.36
CA GLU A 443 -12.00 25.15 29.60
C GLU A 443 -11.72 25.03 28.07
N GLY A 444 -12.71 24.58 27.33
CA GLY A 444 -12.62 24.45 25.86
C GLY A 444 -11.96 23.19 25.34
N LEU A 445 -11.41 22.29 26.18
CA LEU A 445 -10.76 21.07 25.76
C LEU A 445 -11.71 20.17 24.92
N GLY A 446 -12.94 19.93 25.39
CA GLY A 446 -13.92 19.13 24.63
C GLY A 446 -14.27 19.73 23.27
N ALA A 447 -14.31 21.05 23.14
CA ALA A 447 -14.54 21.71 21.85
C ALA A 447 -13.34 21.51 20.88
N VAL A 448 -12.12 21.50 21.42
CA VAL A 448 -10.89 21.25 20.64
C VAL A 448 -10.82 19.80 20.19
N ILE A 449 -11.13 18.85 21.08
CA ILE A 449 -11.19 17.42 20.72
C ILE A 449 -12.21 17.23 19.60
N SER A 450 -13.41 17.78 19.74
CA SER A 450 -14.46 17.67 18.72
C SER A 450 -14.06 18.30 17.37
N ALA A 451 -13.25 19.36 17.39
CA ALA A 451 -12.81 20.05 16.18
C ALA A 451 -11.61 19.35 15.49
N ALA A 452 -10.66 18.84 16.28
CA ALA A 452 -9.44 18.20 15.78
C ALA A 452 -9.66 16.73 15.42
N GLU A 453 -10.57 16.05 16.12
CA GLU A 453 -10.76 14.61 16.09
C GLU A 453 -12.18 14.23 15.59
N GLN A 454 -12.58 14.78 14.44
CA GLN A 454 -13.92 14.55 13.88
C GLN A 454 -14.24 13.06 13.74
N GLY A 455 -15.33 12.65 14.41
CA GLY A 455 -15.83 11.28 14.34
C GLY A 455 -15.20 10.30 15.33
N MET A 456 -14.22 10.69 16.14
CA MET A 456 -13.67 9.86 17.19
C MET A 456 -14.46 10.04 18.51
N ALA A 457 -14.59 8.95 19.27
CA ALA A 457 -15.20 9.01 20.59
C ALA A 457 -14.23 9.66 21.58
N GLU A 458 -14.74 10.54 22.45
CA GLU A 458 -13.93 11.13 23.51
C GLU A 458 -13.47 10.06 24.50
N SER A 459 -12.16 10.01 24.72
CA SER A 459 -11.53 9.13 25.71
C SER A 459 -10.44 9.87 26.46
N PRO A 460 -10.05 9.41 27.67
CA PRO A 460 -8.92 10.01 28.39
C PRO A 460 -7.62 9.96 27.57
N GLY A 461 -7.41 8.90 26.80
CA GLY A 461 -6.25 8.75 25.91
C GLY A 461 -6.23 9.83 24.83
N LEU A 462 -7.37 10.05 24.16
CA LEU A 462 -7.50 11.07 23.12
C LEU A 462 -7.35 12.48 23.69
N ALA A 463 -7.94 12.74 24.86
CA ALA A 463 -7.81 14.03 25.53
C ALA A 463 -6.34 14.33 25.87
N ALA A 464 -5.60 13.37 26.43
CA ALA A 464 -4.18 13.52 26.72
C ALA A 464 -3.34 13.77 25.45
N ALA A 465 -3.64 13.05 24.36
CA ALA A 465 -2.97 13.24 23.08
C ALA A 465 -3.18 14.65 22.50
N VAL A 466 -4.39 15.17 22.58
CA VAL A 466 -4.71 16.55 22.13
C VAL A 466 -4.03 17.60 23.02
N VAL A 467 -3.94 17.38 24.33
CA VAL A 467 -3.23 18.28 25.25
C VAL A 467 -1.73 18.33 24.91
N GLU A 468 -1.11 17.17 24.74
CA GLU A 468 0.31 17.08 24.38
C GLU A 468 0.58 17.72 23.02
N PHE A 469 -0.27 17.47 22.03
CA PHE A 469 -0.18 18.10 20.71
C PHE A 469 -0.34 19.62 20.79
N ALA A 470 -1.22 20.12 21.65
CA ALA A 470 -1.38 21.55 21.88
C ALA A 470 -0.13 22.18 22.52
N ALA A 471 0.46 21.52 23.52
CA ALA A 471 1.70 21.98 24.16
C ALA A 471 2.86 21.98 23.18
N GLU A 472 3.05 20.90 22.41
CA GLU A 472 4.08 20.82 21.38
C GLU A 472 3.96 21.95 20.35
N GLY A 473 2.75 22.24 19.87
CA GLY A 473 2.52 23.33 18.94
C GLY A 473 2.73 24.72 19.55
N LEU A 474 2.42 24.91 20.83
CA LEU A 474 2.76 26.16 21.53
C LEU A 474 4.27 26.36 21.63
N TRP A 475 5.03 25.30 21.91
CA TRP A 475 6.50 25.35 21.88
C TRP A 475 7.03 25.64 20.48
N LEU A 476 6.59 24.91 19.46
CA LEU A 476 7.00 25.12 18.07
C LEU A 476 6.67 26.54 17.55
N THR A 477 5.66 27.21 18.16
CA THR A 477 5.30 28.61 17.88
C THR A 477 5.93 29.60 18.87
N ARG A 478 6.87 29.16 19.73
CA ARG A 478 7.64 29.95 20.69
C ARG A 478 6.78 30.68 21.74
N ARG A 479 5.71 30.05 22.20
CA ARG A 479 4.84 30.59 23.24
C ARG A 479 5.15 30.01 24.61
N ILE A 480 5.77 28.85 24.66
CA ILE A 480 6.24 28.15 25.85
C ILE A 480 7.61 27.57 25.57
N ASP A 481 8.36 27.18 26.59
CA ASP A 481 9.62 26.50 26.50
C ASP A 481 9.45 24.97 26.66
N LYS A 482 10.42 24.23 26.13
CA LYS A 482 10.49 22.76 26.21
C LYS A 482 11.91 22.36 26.58
N ASP A 483 12.01 21.56 27.62
CA ASP A 483 13.24 20.89 28.03
C ASP A 483 13.07 19.38 27.77
N ASP A 484 14.10 18.74 27.21
CA ASP A 484 14.12 17.33 26.84
C ASP A 484 15.39 16.72 27.38
N ASP A 485 15.29 15.95 28.47
CA ASP A 485 16.42 15.27 29.09
C ASP A 485 16.65 13.84 28.57
N GLY A 486 15.91 13.44 27.55
CA GLY A 486 15.96 12.12 26.92
C GLY A 486 15.00 11.10 27.52
N ASP A 487 14.64 11.21 28.80
CA ASP A 487 13.66 10.33 29.46
C ASP A 487 12.31 11.03 29.64
N THR A 488 12.32 12.34 29.81
CA THR A 488 11.11 13.15 30.09
C THR A 488 11.16 14.46 29.32
N ILE A 489 10.07 14.78 28.67
CA ILE A 489 9.84 16.07 28.03
C ILE A 489 9.05 16.95 29.02
N THR A 490 9.56 18.15 29.30
CA THR A 490 8.93 19.10 30.21
C THR A 490 8.63 20.41 29.49
N TYR A 491 7.36 20.79 29.44
CA TYR A 491 6.92 22.08 28.91
C TYR A 491 6.74 23.07 30.09
N THR A 492 7.25 24.31 29.90
CA THR A 492 7.26 25.36 30.90
C THR A 492 6.89 26.73 30.29
N SER A 493 6.56 27.72 31.13
CA SER A 493 6.40 29.08 30.64
C SER A 493 7.71 29.65 30.10
N ASN A 494 7.62 30.42 29.04
CA ASN A 494 8.72 31.16 28.42
C ASN A 494 8.95 32.55 29.12
N VAL A 495 8.22 32.84 30.18
CA VAL A 495 8.44 34.06 30.98
C VAL A 495 9.70 33.87 31.82
N VAL A 496 10.81 34.47 31.39
CA VAL A 496 12.03 34.59 32.18
C VAL A 496 11.63 35.39 33.44
N GLY A 497 11.67 34.76 34.60
CA GLY A 497 11.51 35.43 35.85
C GLY A 497 12.54 36.54 35.96
N ASP A 498 12.07 37.77 36.04
CA ASP A 498 12.88 38.96 36.31
C ASP A 498 13.33 38.89 37.79
N ASP A 499 14.29 37.99 38.06
CA ASP A 499 15.00 37.94 39.34
C ASP A 499 16.06 39.05 39.36
N SER A 500 15.58 40.31 39.29
CA SER A 500 16.36 41.44 39.73
C SER A 500 16.26 41.55 41.25
N SER A 501 16.97 40.71 41.98
CA SER A 501 17.36 40.99 43.34
C SER A 501 18.39 42.11 43.26
N ASP A 502 17.92 43.35 43.38
CA ASP A 502 18.73 44.50 43.81
C ASP A 502 19.42 44.15 45.14
N GLU A 503 20.61 43.63 45.07
CA GLU A 503 21.53 43.76 46.20
C GLU A 503 22.08 45.19 46.24
N ASP A 504 21.32 46.00 46.99
CA ASP A 504 21.74 47.30 47.49
C ASP A 504 22.96 47.06 48.44
N ASN A 505 24.17 47.15 47.91
CA ASN A 505 25.38 47.25 48.73
C ASN A 505 25.73 48.71 48.93
N GLY A 506 25.15 49.30 49.95
CA GLY A 506 25.67 50.51 50.56
C GLY A 506 27.06 50.24 51.13
N VAL A 507 28.01 51.02 50.68
CA VAL A 507 29.38 51.09 51.25
C VAL A 507 29.65 52.51 51.68
N GLU A 508 30.12 52.57 52.92
CA GLU A 508 30.97 53.66 53.42
C GLU A 508 32.30 53.77 52.67
#